data_3f73d5daffabce055dc933543027abd0
#
_entry.id   3f73d5daffabce055dc933543027abd0
#
_cell.length_a   1.000
_cell.length_b   1.000
_cell.length_c   1.000
_cell.angle_alpha   90.00
_cell.angle_beta   90.00
_cell.angle_gamma   90.00
#
_symmetry.space_group_name_H-M   'P 1'
#
loop_
_entity.id
_entity.type
_entity.pdbx_description
1 polymer ?
#
loop_
_entity_poly.entity_id
_entity_poly.type
_entity_poly.pdbx_seq_one_letter_code
_entity_poly.pdbx_strand_id
1 'polypeptide(L)' 'MTSDPLYQKNLELIEDRLVQYGPRKNLAHEVGVSDSQLSKLLNGQLREYARILSALDLELVPKEYLKALKTIVQKEIRP' A
#
# COMPACT_ATOMS: atom_id res chain seq x y z
N MET A 1 19.96 11.34 0.54
CA MET A 1 19.49 10.94 0.96
C MET A 1 19.37 9.68 1.12
N THR A 2 19.21 9.17 1.76
CA THR A 2 19.30 7.99 1.94
C THR A 2 18.19 7.23 1.71
N SER A 3 18.27 6.07 1.41
CA SER A 3 17.27 5.20 1.20
C SER A 3 16.74 4.76 2.48
N ASP A 4 15.57 5.09 2.78
CA ASP A 4 14.83 4.59 3.92
C ASP A 4 14.24 3.25 3.50
N PRO A 5 14.65 2.13 4.11
CA PRO A 5 14.13 0.82 3.71
C PRO A 5 12.62 0.70 3.86
N LEU A 6 12.05 1.34 4.89
CA LEU A 6 10.61 1.28 5.09
C LEU A 6 9.87 2.05 4.00
N TYR A 7 10.39 3.21 3.64
CA TYR A 7 9.81 4.00 2.55
C TYR A 7 9.83 3.20 1.24
N GLN A 8 10.97 2.61 0.91
CA GLN A 8 11.11 1.84 -0.32
C GLN A 8 10.17 0.64 -0.33
N LYS A 9 10.07 -0.04 0.78
CA LYS A 9 9.22 -1.21 0.89
C LYS A 9 7.76 -0.86 0.69
N ASN A 10 7.30 0.21 1.33
CA ASN A 10 5.93 0.66 1.19
C ASN A 10 5.64 1.10 -0.24
N LEU A 11 6.54 1.86 -0.83
CA LEU A 11 6.36 2.35 -2.19
C LEU A 11 6.30 1.19 -3.19
N GLU A 12 7.21 0.24 -3.07
CA GLU A 12 7.24 -0.92 -3.97
C GLU A 12 5.98 -1.76 -3.86
N LEU A 13 5.48 -1.94 -2.65
CA LEU A 13 4.25 -2.69 -2.46
C LEU A 13 3.08 -2.02 -3.16
N ILE A 14 2.96 -0.70 -3.02
CA ILE A 14 1.88 0.03 -3.69
C ILE A 14 2.02 -0.10 -5.20
N GLU A 15 3.22 0.06 -5.72
CA GLU A 15 3.45 -0.03 -7.17
C GLU A 15 3.13 -1.42 -7.72
N ASP A 16 3.54 -2.45 -7.00
CA ASP A 16 3.23 -3.82 -7.40
C ASP A 16 1.73 -4.06 -7.44
N ARG A 17 1.02 -3.59 -6.44
CA ARG A 17 -0.42 -3.79 -6.38
C ARG A 17 -1.15 -3.02 -7.46
N LEU A 18 -0.62 -1.84 -7.83
CA LEU A 18 -1.20 -1.08 -8.94
C LEU A 18 -1.10 -1.85 -10.25
N VAL A 19 0.04 -2.50 -10.47
CA VAL A 19 0.22 -3.31 -11.68
C VAL A 19 -0.73 -4.50 -11.68
N GLN A 20 -0.87 -5.16 -10.54
CA GLN A 20 -1.73 -6.33 -10.42
C GLN A 20 -3.21 -6.00 -10.51
N TYR A 21 -3.58 -4.81 -10.10
CA TYR A 21 -4.99 -4.41 -10.09
C TYR A 21 -5.58 -4.36 -11.50
N GLY A 22 -4.78 -3.92 -12.45
CA GLY A 22 -5.24 -3.82 -13.83
C GLY A 22 -5.49 -2.39 -14.24
N PRO A 23 -6.52 -2.14 -15.05
CA PRO A 23 -6.71 -0.78 -15.61
C PRO A 23 -6.99 0.26 -14.53
N ARG A 24 -6.33 1.40 -14.66
CA ARG A 24 -6.51 2.50 -13.71
C ARG A 24 -7.93 3.03 -13.71
N LYS A 25 -8.62 2.91 -14.82
CA LYS A 25 -10.01 3.33 -14.94
C LYS A 25 -10.87 2.61 -13.90
N ASN A 26 -10.66 1.31 -13.73
CA ASN A 26 -11.40 0.54 -12.76
C ASN A 26 -11.06 0.95 -11.33
N LEU A 27 -9.79 1.25 -11.09
CA LEU A 27 -9.36 1.69 -9.77
C LEU A 27 -9.96 3.07 -9.44
N ALA A 28 -9.98 3.97 -10.41
CA ALA A 28 -10.56 5.30 -10.20
C ALA A 28 -12.04 5.18 -9.84
N HIS A 29 -12.76 4.30 -10.53
CA HIS A 29 -14.17 4.08 -10.25
C HIS A 29 -14.35 3.53 -8.83
N GLU A 30 -13.53 2.59 -8.45
CA GLU A 30 -13.61 1.98 -7.12
C GLU A 30 -13.34 3.01 -6.02
N VAL A 31 -12.37 3.89 -6.24
CA VAL A 31 -12.00 4.90 -5.26
C VAL A 31 -12.98 6.08 -5.26
N GLY A 32 -13.70 6.27 -6.36
CA GLY A 32 -14.67 7.36 -6.45
C GLY A 32 -14.08 8.68 -6.95
N VAL A 33 -13.03 8.60 -7.77
CA VAL A 33 -12.41 9.79 -8.34
C VAL A 33 -12.36 9.65 -9.86
N SER A 34 -12.06 10.76 -10.54
CA SER A 34 -11.90 10.72 -11.99
C SER A 34 -10.54 10.12 -12.34
N ASP A 35 -10.40 9.71 -13.60
CA ASP A 35 -9.13 9.16 -14.08
C ASP A 35 -7.99 10.17 -13.91
N SER A 36 -8.27 11.45 -14.20
CA SER A 36 -7.23 12.47 -14.08
C SER A 36 -6.86 12.74 -12.63
N GLN A 37 -7.81 12.67 -11.71
CA GLN A 37 -7.52 12.81 -10.30
C GLN A 37 -6.66 11.66 -9.80
N LEU A 38 -7.01 10.45 -10.19
CA LEU A 38 -6.22 9.29 -9.80
C LEU A 38 -4.79 9.40 -10.33
N SER A 39 -4.65 9.83 -11.57
CA SER A 39 -3.35 10.01 -12.19
C SER A 39 -2.49 11.02 -11.40
N LYS A 40 -3.10 12.12 -10.96
CA LYS A 40 -2.41 13.11 -10.15
C LYS A 40 -1.98 12.54 -8.81
N LEU A 41 -2.86 11.77 -8.17
CA LEU A 41 -2.54 11.16 -6.89
C LEU A 41 -1.38 10.19 -7.02
N LEU A 42 -1.39 9.36 -8.04
CA LEU A 42 -0.34 8.36 -8.23
C LEU A 42 0.97 8.96 -8.68
N ASN A 43 0.93 9.97 -9.54
CA ASN A 43 2.15 10.56 -10.07
C ASN A 43 2.75 11.62 -9.17
N GLY A 44 1.93 12.35 -8.44
CA GLY A 44 2.40 13.48 -7.66
C GLY A 44 2.46 13.26 -6.16
N GLN A 45 1.60 12.40 -5.62
CA GLN A 45 1.46 12.28 -4.18
C GLN A 45 1.77 10.92 -3.60
N LEU A 46 1.93 9.91 -4.44
CA LEU A 46 2.18 8.56 -3.94
C LEU A 46 3.45 8.51 -3.08
N ARG A 47 4.51 9.13 -3.54
CA ARG A 47 5.77 9.15 -2.80
C ARG A 47 5.65 9.90 -1.49
N GLU A 48 4.82 10.95 -1.48
CA GLU A 48 4.58 11.71 -0.25
C GLU A 48 3.88 10.82 0.78
N TYR A 49 2.89 10.05 0.36
CA TYR A 49 2.21 9.15 1.26
C TYR A 49 3.18 8.11 1.81
N ALA A 50 4.05 7.56 0.98
CA ALA A 50 5.02 6.59 1.44
C ALA A 50 5.99 7.21 2.46
N ARG A 51 6.35 8.47 2.28
CA ARG A 51 7.19 9.18 3.23
C ARG A 51 6.49 9.41 4.56
N ILE A 52 5.21 9.75 4.51
CA ILE A 52 4.44 9.95 5.73
C ILE A 52 4.34 8.63 6.50
N LEU A 53 4.06 7.54 5.81
CA LEU A 53 4.01 6.23 6.46
C LEU A 53 5.35 5.89 7.11
N SER A 54 6.43 6.14 6.41
CA SER A 54 7.76 5.86 6.94
C SER A 54 8.06 6.71 8.17
N ALA A 55 7.69 7.99 8.12
CA ALA A 55 7.92 8.91 9.24
C ALA A 55 7.12 8.48 10.47
N LEU A 56 5.95 7.89 10.25
CA LEU A 56 5.13 7.40 11.34
C LEU A 56 5.49 5.98 11.75
N ASP A 57 6.53 5.42 11.16
CA ASP A 57 7.00 4.07 11.44
C ASP A 57 5.93 3.02 11.12
N LEU A 58 5.21 3.25 10.02
CA LEU A 58 4.16 2.34 9.58
C LEU A 58 4.59 1.58 8.34
N GLU A 59 4.32 0.30 8.33
CA GLU A 59 4.63 -0.56 7.20
C GLU A 59 3.34 -1.11 6.61
N LEU A 60 3.20 -1.00 5.29
CA LEU A 60 2.06 -1.57 4.60
C LEU A 60 2.23 -3.08 4.49
N VAL A 61 1.14 -3.80 4.71
CA VAL A 61 1.16 -5.25 4.64
C VAL A 61 -0.04 -5.70 3.80
N PRO A 62 0.16 -6.62 2.86
CA PRO A 62 -0.96 -7.14 2.07
C PRO A 62 -2.02 -7.75 2.97
N LYS A 63 -3.26 -7.57 2.57
CA LYS A 63 -4.40 -8.04 3.35
C LYS A 63 -4.35 -9.55 3.60
N GLU A 64 -3.95 -10.31 2.60
CA GLU A 64 -3.83 -11.77 2.72
C GLU A 64 -2.79 -12.14 3.77
N TYR A 65 -1.72 -11.36 3.86
CA TYR A 65 -0.67 -11.61 4.82
C TYR A 65 -1.17 -11.39 6.25
N LEU A 66 -1.95 -10.33 6.45
CA LEU A 66 -2.54 -10.05 7.75
C LEU A 66 -3.46 -11.16 8.20
N LYS A 67 -4.22 -11.71 7.25
CA LYS A 67 -5.12 -12.80 7.55
C LYS A 67 -4.35 -14.04 8.01
N ALA A 68 -3.24 -14.34 7.35
CA ALA A 68 -2.40 -15.46 7.74
C ALA A 68 -1.79 -15.25 9.12
N LEU A 69 -1.32 -14.04 9.41
CA LEU A 69 -0.76 -13.72 10.71
C LEU A 69 -1.77 -13.87 11.81
N LYS A 70 -2.99 -13.42 11.58
CA LYS A 70 -4.06 -13.57 12.58
C LYS A 70 -4.32 -15.02 12.88
N THR A 71 -4.34 -15.86 11.87
CA THR A 71 -4.57 -17.28 12.06
C THR A 71 -3.46 -17.91 12.91
N ILE A 72 -2.22 -17.55 12.63
CA ILE A 72 -1.08 -18.07 13.39
C ILE A 72 -1.16 -17.62 14.84
N VAL A 73 -1.41 -16.35 15.07
CA VAL A 73 -1.48 -15.80 16.41
C VAL A 73 -2.60 -16.47 17.20
N GLN A 74 -3.75 -16.65 16.59
CA GLN A 74 -4.87 -17.29 17.27
C GLN A 74 -4.54 -18.71 17.70
N LYS A 75 -3.83 -19.44 16.84
CA LYS A 75 -3.46 -20.80 17.17
C LYS A 75 -2.49 -20.87 18.33
N GLU A 76 -1.58 -19.92 18.41
CA GLU A 76 -0.58 -19.92 19.48
C GLU A 76 -1.12 -19.43 20.81
N ILE A 77 -2.04 -18.52 20.79
CA ILE A 77 -2.57 -17.94 22.02
C ILE A 77 -3.65 -18.80 22.64
N ARG A 78 -4.32 -19.60 21.85
CA ARG A 78 -5.40 -20.39 22.39
C ARG A 78 -4.91 -21.39 23.41
N PRO A 79 -5.54 -21.42 24.53
CA PRO A 79 -5.18 -22.42 25.57
C PRO A 79 -5.53 -23.83 25.12
#